data_597c04d89fcbed0b2eff077103611475
#
_entry.id   597c04d89fcbed0b2eff077103611475
#
_cell.length_a   1.000
_cell.length_b   1.000
_cell.length_c   1.000
_cell.angle_alpha   90.00
_cell.angle_beta   90.00
_cell.angle_gamma   90.00
#
_symmetry.space_group_name_H-M   'P 1'
#
loop_
_entity.id
_entity.type
_entity.pdbx_description
1 polymer ?
#
loop_
_entity_poly.entity_id
_entity_poly.type
_entity_poly.pdbx_seq_one_letter_code
_entity_poly.pdbx_strand_id
1 'polypeptide(L)'
;MFNKAVKTESKLRMAIAGPSGSGKTYTALAVATALVPGGRIAVIDTEHGSAAKYADQFAFDVANAAPPYHPDGLVKLVTFAANSGYDVVIVDSVSHYWSGAGGVLDLKEDAERRMRNPNSYTAWKDVTPIHQRMVDTLVAIP
;
A
#
# COMPACT_ATOMS: atom_id res chain seq x y z
N MET A 1 -14.20 31.40 -4.15
CA MET A 1 -15.68 31.34 -4.05
C MET A 1 -16.02 30.23 -3.05
N PHE A 2 -16.84 30.50 -2.04
CA PHE A 2 -17.23 29.50 -1.03
C PHE A 2 -18.60 28.94 -1.38
N ASN A 3 -18.76 27.62 -1.29
CA ASN A 3 -20.04 26.93 -1.48
C ASN A 3 -20.49 26.29 -0.16
N LYS A 4 -21.80 26.10 0.02
CA LYS A 4 -22.32 25.38 1.17
C LYS A 4 -21.82 23.93 1.14
N ALA A 5 -21.24 23.46 2.25
CA ALA A 5 -20.81 22.08 2.39
C ALA A 5 -22.01 21.13 2.34
N VAL A 6 -21.90 20.06 1.60
CA VAL A 6 -22.84 18.94 1.56
C VAL A 6 -22.13 17.68 1.98
N LYS A 7 -22.84 16.77 2.67
CA LYS A 7 -22.27 15.47 3.04
C LYS A 7 -22.04 14.65 1.76
N THR A 8 -20.80 14.25 1.54
CA THR A 8 -20.43 13.34 0.46
C THR A 8 -20.03 11.99 1.04
N GLU A 9 -20.26 10.93 0.30
CA GLU A 9 -19.71 9.62 0.65
C GLU A 9 -18.20 9.65 0.53
N SER A 10 -17.51 9.04 1.50
CA SER A 10 -16.05 8.89 1.47
C SER A 10 -15.67 7.45 1.71
N LYS A 11 -14.66 6.97 1.00
CA LYS A 11 -14.10 5.63 1.22
C LYS A 11 -13.26 5.62 2.50
N LEU A 12 -13.30 4.51 3.22
CA LEU A 12 -12.46 4.32 4.40
C LEU A 12 -10.99 4.23 3.99
N ARG A 13 -10.13 4.95 4.71
CA ARG A 13 -8.68 4.78 4.68
C ARG A 13 -8.24 4.44 6.10
N MET A 14 -7.68 3.24 6.28
CA MET A 14 -7.29 2.75 7.60
C MET A 14 -5.87 2.20 7.55
N ALA A 15 -5.06 2.56 8.53
CA ALA A 15 -3.76 1.97 8.77
C ALA A 15 -3.78 1.16 10.06
N ILE A 16 -3.21 -0.05 10.01
CA ILE A 16 -3.04 -0.93 11.17
C ILE A 16 -1.54 -1.05 11.42
N ALA A 17 -1.08 -0.65 12.61
CA ALA A 17 0.31 -0.74 13.00
C ALA A 17 0.47 -1.67 14.21
N GLY A 18 1.59 -2.38 14.25
CA GLY A 18 1.94 -3.28 15.35
C GLY A 18 3.13 -4.17 15.00
N PRO A 19 3.76 -4.81 15.99
CA PRO A 19 4.90 -5.70 15.79
C PRO A 19 4.51 -6.94 14.95
N SER A 20 5.52 -7.67 14.48
CA SER A 20 5.29 -8.97 13.82
C SER A 20 4.52 -9.91 14.76
N GLY A 21 3.58 -10.68 14.21
CA GLY A 21 2.74 -11.61 14.98
C GLY A 21 1.61 -10.98 15.80
N SER A 22 1.39 -9.65 15.74
CA SER A 22 0.32 -8.97 16.49
C SER A 22 -1.08 -9.13 15.91
N GLY A 23 -1.27 -9.92 14.85
CA GLY A 23 -2.57 -10.16 14.25
C GLY A 23 -3.03 -9.09 13.25
N LYS A 24 -2.14 -8.27 12.69
CA LYS A 24 -2.48 -7.21 11.72
C LYS A 24 -3.26 -7.73 10.52
N THR A 25 -2.74 -8.77 9.87
CA THR A 25 -3.35 -9.41 8.69
C THR A 25 -4.75 -9.93 9.00
N TYR A 26 -4.89 -10.67 10.11
CA TYR A 26 -6.21 -11.17 10.55
C TYR A 26 -7.19 -10.02 10.80
N THR A 27 -6.76 -8.99 11.53
CA THR A 27 -7.60 -7.83 11.84
C THR A 27 -8.01 -7.08 10.56
N ALA A 28 -7.10 -6.90 9.60
CA ALA A 28 -7.41 -6.26 8.33
C ALA A 28 -8.47 -7.05 7.55
N LEU A 29 -8.33 -8.37 7.46
CA LEU A 29 -9.30 -9.26 6.78
C LEU A 29 -10.66 -9.27 7.49
N ALA A 30 -10.68 -9.32 8.83
CA ALA A 30 -11.91 -9.29 9.61
C ALA A 30 -12.67 -7.97 9.43
N VAL A 31 -11.96 -6.85 9.49
CA VAL A 31 -12.56 -5.52 9.24
C VAL A 31 -13.07 -5.40 7.81
N ALA A 32 -12.28 -5.81 6.82
CA ALA A 32 -12.67 -5.76 5.41
C ALA A 32 -13.95 -6.59 5.16
N THR A 33 -14.00 -7.82 5.67
CA THR A 33 -15.17 -8.70 5.54
C THR A 33 -16.42 -8.10 6.19
N ALA A 34 -16.24 -7.44 7.35
CA ALA A 34 -17.36 -6.80 8.05
C ALA A 34 -17.85 -5.52 7.32
N LEU A 35 -16.95 -4.80 6.67
CA LEU A 35 -17.30 -3.58 5.92
C LEU A 35 -18.06 -3.87 4.62
N VAL A 36 -17.73 -4.97 3.94
CA VAL A 36 -18.30 -5.33 2.64
C VAL A 36 -18.80 -6.78 2.66
N PRO A 37 -19.90 -7.10 3.37
CA PRO A 37 -20.43 -8.45 3.43
C PRO A 37 -20.73 -9.00 2.04
N GLY A 38 -20.03 -10.07 1.63
CA GLY A 38 -20.14 -10.64 0.28
C GLY A 38 -19.43 -9.85 -0.83
N GLY A 39 -18.77 -8.76 -0.50
CA GLY A 39 -17.95 -7.97 -1.42
C GLY A 39 -16.61 -8.63 -1.75
N ARG A 40 -15.91 -8.07 -2.73
CA ARG A 40 -14.62 -8.57 -3.21
C ARG A 40 -13.47 -7.88 -2.50
N ILE A 41 -12.58 -8.67 -1.90
CA ILE A 41 -11.41 -8.18 -1.17
C ILE A 41 -10.15 -8.60 -1.94
N ALA A 42 -9.28 -7.65 -2.25
CA ALA A 42 -7.94 -7.89 -2.78
C ALA A 42 -6.88 -7.68 -1.69
N VAL A 43 -5.93 -8.59 -1.59
CA VAL A 43 -4.76 -8.48 -0.71
C VAL A 43 -3.50 -8.39 -1.56
N ILE A 44 -2.71 -7.35 -1.38
CA ILE A 44 -1.36 -7.23 -1.93
C ILE A 44 -0.41 -7.68 -0.82
N ASP A 45 0.07 -8.91 -0.92
CA ASP A 45 0.91 -9.57 0.10
C ASP A 45 2.38 -9.43 -0.25
N THR A 46 3.14 -8.76 0.63
CA THR A 46 4.61 -8.65 0.57
C THR A 46 5.29 -9.53 1.61
N GLU A 47 4.51 -10.24 2.44
CA GLU A 47 4.96 -11.07 3.56
C GLU A 47 5.04 -12.57 3.17
N HIS A 48 5.39 -12.84 1.90
CA HIS A 48 5.63 -14.19 1.38
C HIS A 48 4.48 -15.19 1.60
N GLY A 49 3.25 -14.78 1.34
CA GLY A 49 2.08 -15.64 1.45
C GLY A 49 1.49 -15.73 2.85
N SER A 50 1.79 -14.77 3.72
CA SER A 50 1.26 -14.75 5.08
C SER A 50 -0.26 -14.62 5.12
N ALA A 51 -0.85 -13.88 4.18
CA ALA A 51 -2.28 -13.72 4.06
C ALA A 51 -2.98 -15.04 3.70
N ALA A 52 -2.39 -15.88 2.87
CA ALA A 52 -2.98 -17.15 2.43
C ALA A 52 -3.29 -18.14 3.58
N LYS A 53 -2.65 -17.96 4.74
CA LYS A 53 -2.93 -18.76 5.95
C LYS A 53 -4.35 -18.58 6.49
N TYR A 54 -5.06 -17.55 6.06
CA TYR A 54 -6.42 -17.21 6.49
C TYR A 54 -7.47 -17.46 5.42
N ALA A 55 -7.10 -18.13 4.30
CA ALA A 55 -8.02 -18.40 3.18
C ALA A 55 -9.14 -19.39 3.52
N ASP A 56 -9.02 -20.13 4.60
CA ASP A 56 -10.07 -21.00 5.17
C ASP A 56 -11.11 -20.22 6.00
N GLN A 57 -10.78 -19.01 6.44
CA GLN A 57 -11.63 -18.18 7.31
C GLN A 57 -12.22 -16.97 6.58
N PHE A 58 -11.53 -16.46 5.56
CA PHE A 58 -11.92 -15.25 4.82
C PHE A 58 -11.85 -15.50 3.31
N ALA A 59 -12.82 -14.93 2.58
CA ALA A 59 -12.82 -14.95 1.12
C ALA A 59 -12.11 -13.71 0.58
N PHE A 60 -10.98 -13.87 -0.10
CA PHE A 60 -10.21 -12.80 -0.73
C PHE A 60 -9.35 -13.33 -1.87
N ASP A 61 -8.99 -12.44 -2.80
CA ASP A 61 -7.99 -12.70 -3.82
C ASP A 61 -6.64 -12.11 -3.38
N VAL A 62 -5.52 -12.75 -3.73
CA VAL A 62 -4.18 -12.32 -3.33
C VAL A 62 -3.27 -12.09 -4.52
N ALA A 63 -2.54 -10.97 -4.50
CA ALA A 63 -1.40 -10.71 -5.35
C ALA A 63 -0.12 -10.76 -4.50
N ASN A 64 0.72 -11.76 -4.73
CA ASN A 64 2.02 -11.87 -4.05
C ASN A 64 3.01 -10.90 -4.71
N ALA A 65 3.37 -9.84 -4.00
CA ALA A 65 4.37 -8.90 -4.44
C ALA A 65 5.76 -9.35 -4.00
N ALA A 66 6.72 -9.30 -4.92
CA ALA A 66 8.11 -9.66 -4.70
C ALA A 66 9.03 -8.45 -4.98
N PRO A 67 10.26 -8.45 -4.46
CA PRO A 67 11.24 -7.42 -4.80
C PRO A 67 11.48 -7.33 -6.32
N PRO A 68 11.81 -6.13 -6.83
CA PRO A 68 11.99 -4.89 -6.09
C PRO A 68 10.66 -4.23 -5.69
N TYR A 69 10.58 -3.79 -4.43
CA TYR A 69 9.37 -3.12 -3.88
C TYR A 69 9.34 -1.63 -4.27
N HIS A 70 9.40 -1.35 -5.57
CA HIS A 70 9.35 0.02 -6.05
C HIS A 70 7.96 0.63 -5.81
N PRO A 71 7.85 1.88 -5.30
CA PRO A 71 6.55 2.51 -5.01
C PRO A 71 5.58 2.53 -6.19
N ASP A 72 6.07 2.73 -7.43
CA ASP A 72 5.21 2.70 -8.62
C ASP A 72 4.63 1.29 -8.88
N GLY A 73 5.26 0.23 -8.38
CA GLY A 73 4.70 -1.13 -8.41
C GLY A 73 3.46 -1.25 -7.57
N LEU A 74 3.47 -0.69 -6.36
CA LEU A 74 2.28 -0.63 -5.50
C LEU A 74 1.17 0.20 -6.12
N VAL A 75 1.50 1.38 -6.67
CA VAL A 75 0.53 2.23 -7.39
C VAL A 75 -0.19 1.44 -8.48
N LYS A 76 0.54 0.67 -9.29
CA LYS A 76 -0.05 -0.16 -10.35
C LYS A 76 -0.98 -1.24 -9.80
N LEU A 77 -0.57 -1.96 -8.76
CA LEU A 77 -1.36 -3.03 -8.16
C LEU A 77 -2.66 -2.51 -7.53
N VAL A 78 -2.58 -1.41 -6.76
CA VAL A 78 -3.74 -0.80 -6.12
C VAL A 78 -4.71 -0.24 -7.17
N THR A 79 -4.18 0.45 -8.21
CA THR A 79 -4.99 0.97 -9.30
C THR A 79 -5.66 -0.16 -10.10
N PHE A 80 -4.95 -1.25 -10.36
CA PHE A 80 -5.52 -2.42 -11.02
C PHE A 80 -6.66 -3.03 -10.19
N ALA A 81 -6.46 -3.21 -8.89
CA ALA A 81 -7.49 -3.76 -8.02
C ALA A 81 -8.76 -2.88 -8.00
N ALA A 82 -8.60 -1.56 -7.85
CA ALA A 82 -9.72 -0.63 -7.86
C ALA A 82 -10.50 -0.68 -9.19
N ASN A 83 -9.79 -0.72 -10.32
CA ASN A 83 -10.42 -0.80 -11.66
C ASN A 83 -11.00 -2.19 -11.98
N SER A 84 -10.64 -3.21 -11.21
CA SER A 84 -11.16 -4.60 -11.38
C SER A 84 -12.39 -4.89 -10.51
N GLY A 85 -12.97 -3.88 -9.86
CA GLY A 85 -14.19 -3.99 -9.08
C GLY A 85 -14.00 -4.68 -7.73
N TYR A 86 -12.83 -4.53 -7.10
CA TYR A 86 -12.65 -4.87 -5.71
C TYR A 86 -13.19 -3.76 -4.81
N ASP A 87 -13.95 -4.15 -3.78
CA ASP A 87 -14.57 -3.23 -2.83
C ASP A 87 -13.58 -2.78 -1.74
N VAL A 88 -12.62 -3.65 -1.42
CA VAL A 88 -11.54 -3.37 -0.46
C VAL A 88 -10.21 -3.84 -1.03
N VAL A 89 -9.17 -3.03 -0.83
CA VAL A 89 -7.77 -3.39 -1.11
C VAL A 89 -6.99 -3.31 0.20
N ILE A 90 -6.33 -4.41 0.56
CA ILE A 90 -5.43 -4.52 1.71
C ILE A 90 -4.00 -4.58 1.18
N VAL A 91 -3.09 -3.79 1.76
CA VAL A 91 -1.65 -3.87 1.48
C VAL A 91 -0.95 -4.37 2.74
N ASP A 92 -0.41 -5.56 2.69
CA ASP A 92 0.27 -6.21 3.83
C ASP A 92 1.68 -6.69 3.42
N SER A 93 2.69 -5.85 3.65
CA SER A 93 2.67 -4.56 4.31
C SER A 93 3.20 -3.43 3.41
N VAL A 94 2.81 -2.20 3.68
CA VAL A 94 3.39 -0.99 3.03
C VAL A 94 4.86 -0.81 3.42
N SER A 95 5.30 -1.36 4.55
CA SER A 95 6.67 -1.23 5.06
C SER A 95 7.75 -1.68 4.08
N HIS A 96 7.50 -2.71 3.28
CA HIS A 96 8.45 -3.17 2.27
C HIS A 96 8.66 -2.15 1.15
N TYR A 97 7.66 -1.37 0.78
CA TYR A 97 7.80 -0.28 -0.20
C TYR A 97 8.59 0.91 0.35
N TRP A 98 8.73 1.01 1.67
CA TRP A 98 9.60 1.99 2.32
C TRP A 98 11.03 1.45 2.46
N SER A 99 11.24 0.33 3.16
CA SER A 99 12.56 -0.16 3.60
C SER A 99 12.96 -1.52 3.01
N GLY A 100 12.13 -2.14 2.17
CA GLY A 100 12.48 -3.38 1.47
C GLY A 100 13.35 -3.12 0.24
N ALA A 101 13.89 -4.18 -0.33
CA ALA A 101 14.76 -4.11 -1.51
C ALA A 101 14.09 -3.39 -2.69
N GLY A 102 14.70 -2.32 -3.18
CA GLY A 102 14.15 -1.44 -4.22
C GLY A 102 13.08 -0.46 -3.73
N GLY A 103 12.84 -0.39 -2.43
CA GLY A 103 11.93 0.58 -1.80
C GLY A 103 12.51 1.99 -1.72
N VAL A 104 11.79 2.88 -1.06
CA VAL A 104 12.12 4.31 -1.00
C VAL A 104 13.52 4.57 -0.46
N LEU A 105 13.96 3.83 0.58
CA LEU A 105 15.29 3.99 1.16
C LEU A 105 16.40 3.59 0.19
N ASP A 106 16.25 2.48 -0.53
CA ASP A 106 17.21 2.04 -1.55
C ASP A 106 17.28 3.03 -2.71
N LEU A 107 16.13 3.55 -3.16
CA LEU A 107 16.08 4.58 -4.20
C LEU A 107 16.83 5.85 -3.79
N LYS A 108 16.70 6.25 -2.50
CA LYS A 108 17.43 7.39 -1.95
C LYS A 108 18.94 7.14 -1.94
N GLU A 109 19.37 5.96 -1.50
CA GLU A 109 20.79 5.60 -1.51
C GLU A 109 21.36 5.55 -2.92
N ASP A 110 20.61 5.00 -3.88
CA ASP A 110 21.01 4.98 -5.29
C ASP A 110 21.10 6.39 -5.89
N ALA A 111 20.16 7.27 -5.57
CA ALA A 111 20.22 8.67 -6.00
C ALA A 111 21.46 9.35 -5.44
N GLU A 112 21.78 9.15 -4.15
CA GLU A 112 22.96 9.72 -3.51
C GLU A 112 24.27 9.21 -4.15
N ARG A 113 24.37 7.89 -4.42
CA ARG A 113 25.54 7.27 -5.06
C ARG A 113 25.83 7.79 -6.47
N ARG A 114 24.81 8.22 -7.21
CA ARG A 114 24.95 8.77 -8.57
C ARG A 114 25.43 10.23 -8.59
N MET A 115 25.41 10.92 -7.46
CA MET A 115 25.83 12.31 -7.38
C MET A 115 27.35 12.43 -7.40
N ARG A 116 27.88 13.44 -8.13
CA ARG A 116 29.30 13.78 -8.11
C ARG A 116 29.81 14.18 -6.71
N ASN A 117 28.96 14.89 -5.97
CA ASN A 117 29.15 15.23 -4.57
C ASN A 117 27.95 14.66 -3.79
N PRO A 118 28.09 13.49 -3.16
CA PRO A 118 27.00 12.85 -2.44
C PRO A 118 26.41 13.76 -1.36
N ASN A 119 25.11 13.93 -1.39
CA ASN A 119 24.38 14.73 -0.42
C ASN A 119 22.99 14.12 -0.17
N SER A 120 22.81 13.59 1.03
CA SER A 120 21.59 12.90 1.45
C SER A 120 20.34 13.78 1.33
N TYR A 121 20.45 15.08 1.66
CA TYR A 121 19.33 16.00 1.54
C TYR A 121 18.91 16.21 0.07
N THR A 122 19.90 16.34 -0.83
CA THR A 122 19.62 16.51 -2.26
C THR A 122 19.04 15.23 -2.88
N ALA A 123 19.49 14.05 -2.42
CA ALA A 123 18.97 12.77 -2.90
C ALA A 123 17.46 12.62 -2.66
N TRP A 124 16.94 13.16 -1.57
CA TRP A 124 15.49 13.15 -1.30
C TRP A 124 14.67 13.95 -2.30
N LYS A 125 15.24 14.94 -2.98
CA LYS A 125 14.54 15.71 -4.02
C LYS A 125 14.02 14.83 -5.15
N ASP A 126 14.79 13.81 -5.53
CA ASP A 126 14.42 12.90 -6.63
C ASP A 126 13.45 11.81 -6.18
N VAL A 127 13.53 11.41 -4.92
CA VAL A 127 12.76 10.26 -4.39
C VAL A 127 11.45 10.67 -3.73
N THR A 128 11.39 11.84 -3.12
CA THR A 128 10.17 12.35 -2.48
C THR A 128 8.96 12.36 -3.42
N PRO A 129 9.06 12.79 -4.70
CA PRO A 129 7.92 12.75 -5.61
C PRO A 129 7.40 11.33 -5.89
N ILE A 130 8.29 10.33 -5.91
CA ILE A 130 7.94 8.92 -6.11
C ILE A 130 7.14 8.42 -4.90
N HIS A 131 7.66 8.66 -3.70
CA HIS A 131 6.99 8.32 -2.45
C HIS A 131 5.64 9.04 -2.31
N GLN A 132 5.60 10.35 -2.59
CA GLN A 132 4.39 11.15 -2.50
C GLN A 132 3.30 10.61 -3.44
N ARG A 133 3.63 10.26 -4.68
CA ARG A 133 2.69 9.66 -5.63
C ARG A 133 2.08 8.36 -5.08
N MET A 134 2.88 7.52 -4.46
CA MET A 134 2.39 6.29 -3.81
C MET A 134 1.39 6.61 -2.70
N VAL A 135 1.73 7.54 -1.80
CA VAL A 135 0.85 7.95 -0.70
C VAL A 135 -0.43 8.57 -1.24
N ASP A 136 -0.33 9.51 -2.19
CA ASP A 136 -1.47 10.18 -2.80
C ASP A 136 -2.42 9.17 -3.47
N THR A 137 -1.88 8.15 -4.15
CA THR A 137 -2.68 7.08 -4.74
C THR A 137 -3.44 6.30 -3.67
N LEU A 138 -2.77 5.89 -2.58
CA LEU A 138 -3.43 5.16 -1.49
C LEU A 138 -4.55 5.96 -0.81
N VAL A 139 -4.39 7.28 -0.76
CA VAL A 139 -5.37 8.17 -0.13
C VAL A 139 -6.50 8.56 -1.08
N ALA A 140 -6.22 8.75 -2.36
CA ALA A 140 -7.18 9.33 -3.32
C ALA A 140 -7.91 8.31 -4.20
N ILE A 141 -7.46 7.04 -4.24
CA ILE A 141 -8.08 6.03 -5.10
C ILE A 141 -9.56 5.84 -4.75
N PRO A 142 -10.46 5.77 -5.75
CA PRO A 142 -11.91 5.73 -5.54
C PRO A 142 -12.42 4.44 -4.88
#